data_df3a817e4971d7de707a4fc123cc2ff9
#
_entry.id   df3a817e4971d7de707a4fc123cc2ff9
#
_cell.length_a   1.000
_cell.length_b   1.000
_cell.length_c   1.000
_cell.angle_alpha   90.00
_cell.angle_beta   90.00
_cell.angle_gamma   90.00
#
_symmetry.space_group_name_H-M   'P 1'
#
loop_
_entity.id
_entity.type
_entity.pdbx_description
1 polymer ?
#
loop_
_entity_poly.entity_id
_entity_poly.type
_entity_poly.pdbx_seq_one_letter_code
_entity_poly.pdbx_strand_id
1 'polypeptide(L)'
;MTLKSKGKVIWKRKMREDYYLDAFNSGMLNNEACYECRYAQEKRASDITIGDFWGIGKKEPFAHPGRKVSVVTVNTQKGMELLSKCDSLMMVERSYEEATQGNTQLRHPSVRHEKRELFWQVYRDEGIEQAFIHTIYQEVSRTYWKNTVKRAPKELVKRLIGRR
;
A
#
# COMPACT_ATOMS: atom_id res chain seq x y z
N MET A 1 8.15 6.85 -0.99
CA MET A 1 9.54 6.53 -0.62
C MET A 1 10.41 7.79 -0.64
N THR A 2 11.37 7.92 0.26
CA THR A 2 12.36 9.02 0.26
C THR A 2 13.74 8.41 0.49
N LEU A 3 14.65 8.62 -0.45
CA LEU A 3 16.05 8.24 -0.32
C LEU A 3 16.91 9.47 -0.06
N LYS A 4 17.87 9.33 0.84
CA LYS A 4 18.81 10.40 1.19
C LYS A 4 20.25 9.89 1.05
N SER A 5 21.14 10.75 0.57
CA SER A 5 22.59 10.51 0.57
C SER A 5 23.26 11.73 1.17
N LYS A 6 24.18 11.54 2.12
CA LYS A 6 24.90 12.61 2.84
C LYS A 6 23.95 13.72 3.33
N GLY A 7 22.78 13.34 3.89
CA GLY A 7 21.75 14.27 4.40
C GLY A 7 20.86 14.93 3.34
N LYS A 8 21.19 14.82 2.05
CA LYS A 8 20.40 15.39 0.95
C LYS A 8 19.38 14.39 0.42
N VAL A 9 18.16 14.85 0.11
CA VAL A 9 17.14 14.05 -0.56
C VAL A 9 17.53 13.89 -2.02
N ILE A 10 17.84 12.65 -2.43
CA ILE A 10 18.19 12.31 -3.82
C ILE A 10 17.01 11.73 -4.60
N TRP A 11 16.02 11.18 -3.89
CA TRP A 11 14.82 10.60 -4.49
C TRP A 11 13.62 10.79 -3.56
N LYS A 12 12.50 11.24 -4.09
CA LYS A 12 11.23 11.36 -3.36
C LYS A 12 10.06 11.10 -4.28
N ARG A 13 9.33 10.01 -4.04
CA ARG A 13 8.12 9.62 -4.78
C ARG A 13 7.05 9.13 -3.81
N LYS A 14 5.79 9.33 -4.15
CA LYS A 14 4.66 8.69 -3.48
C LYS A 14 4.50 7.25 -3.98
N MET A 15 3.66 6.46 -3.33
CA MET A 15 3.48 5.04 -3.61
C MET A 15 3.29 4.74 -5.10
N ARG A 16 2.29 5.34 -5.74
CA ARG A 16 1.99 5.15 -7.17
C ARG A 16 2.83 5.98 -8.15
N GLU A 17 3.88 6.60 -7.68
CA GLU A 17 4.81 7.41 -8.45
C GLU A 17 6.22 6.80 -8.44
N ASP A 18 6.38 5.69 -7.76
CA ASP A 18 7.62 4.95 -7.59
C ASP A 18 7.43 3.56 -8.19
N TYR A 19 8.26 3.19 -9.14
CA TYR A 19 8.14 1.94 -9.90
C TYR A 19 8.17 0.71 -9.01
N TYR A 20 9.10 0.65 -8.05
CA TYR A 20 9.21 -0.48 -7.14
C TYR A 20 7.98 -0.60 -6.23
N LEU A 21 7.58 0.50 -5.61
CA LEU A 21 6.43 0.51 -4.71
C LEU A 21 5.11 0.19 -5.43
N ASP A 22 4.96 0.69 -6.67
CA ASP A 22 3.76 0.39 -7.47
C ASP A 22 3.74 -1.06 -7.90
N ALA A 23 4.86 -1.59 -8.41
CA ALA A 23 5.00 -3.00 -8.79
C ALA A 23 4.79 -3.95 -7.60
N PHE A 24 5.30 -3.61 -6.42
CA PHE A 24 5.08 -4.38 -5.20
C PHE A 24 3.60 -4.37 -4.79
N ASN A 25 2.99 -3.18 -4.70
CA ASN A 25 1.60 -3.08 -4.24
C ASN A 25 0.57 -3.60 -5.25
N SER A 26 0.91 -3.64 -6.54
CA SER A 26 0.06 -4.23 -7.58
C SER A 26 0.16 -5.76 -7.68
N GLY A 27 1.00 -6.38 -6.85
CA GLY A 27 1.20 -7.84 -6.89
C GLY A 27 2.13 -8.32 -8.01
N MET A 28 2.95 -7.46 -8.59
CA MET A 28 3.93 -7.86 -9.60
C MET A 28 5.19 -8.48 -9.00
N LEU A 29 5.66 -7.96 -7.86
CA LEU A 29 6.91 -8.36 -7.23
C LEU A 29 6.73 -9.29 -6.02
N ASN A 30 5.52 -9.68 -5.68
CA ASN A 30 5.27 -10.54 -4.53
C ASN A 30 5.90 -11.93 -4.73
N ASN A 31 6.28 -12.56 -3.62
CA ASN A 31 6.71 -13.96 -3.63
C ASN A 31 5.56 -14.86 -4.08
N GLU A 32 5.87 -16.01 -4.71
CA GLU A 32 4.86 -17.00 -5.14
C GLU A 32 3.95 -17.42 -3.99
N ALA A 33 4.50 -17.65 -2.81
CA ALA A 33 3.74 -18.00 -1.62
C ALA A 33 2.69 -16.94 -1.20
N CYS A 34 2.84 -15.67 -1.65
CA CYS A 34 1.87 -14.61 -1.35
C CYS A 34 0.57 -14.76 -2.13
N TYR A 35 0.60 -15.41 -3.29
CA TYR A 35 -0.58 -15.63 -4.13
C TYR A 35 -1.40 -16.87 -3.71
N GLU A 36 -0.79 -17.76 -2.95
CA GLU A 36 -1.40 -19.01 -2.45
C GLU A 36 -1.40 -19.04 -0.91
N CYS A 37 -1.30 -17.87 -0.29
CA CYS A 37 -1.13 -17.74 1.16
C CYS A 37 -2.38 -18.22 1.91
N ARG A 38 -2.31 -19.42 2.51
CA ARG A 38 -3.39 -20.00 3.32
C ARG A 38 -3.73 -19.19 4.58
N TYR A 39 -2.86 -18.26 4.98
CA TYR A 39 -3.10 -17.38 6.11
C TYR A 39 -3.84 -16.09 5.72
N ALA A 40 -3.94 -15.75 4.42
CA ALA A 40 -4.68 -14.61 3.94
C ALA A 40 -6.16 -14.94 3.76
N GLN A 41 -6.87 -15.11 4.85
CA GLN A 41 -8.28 -15.48 4.95
C GLN A 41 -8.90 -14.95 6.25
N GLU A 42 -10.21 -15.01 6.38
CA GLU A 42 -10.93 -14.56 7.57
C GLU A 42 -10.56 -15.38 8.81
N LYS A 43 -10.54 -16.71 8.67
CA LYS A 43 -10.14 -17.61 9.74
C LYS A 43 -8.63 -17.58 9.93
N ARG A 44 -8.16 -17.00 11.03
CA ARG A 44 -6.75 -16.88 11.38
C ARG A 44 -6.29 -18.02 12.28
N ALA A 45 -5.00 -18.37 12.15
CA ALA A 45 -4.37 -19.35 13.02
C ALA A 45 -3.88 -18.74 14.37
N SER A 46 -3.79 -17.42 14.46
CA SER A 46 -3.34 -16.68 15.64
C SER A 46 -4.50 -16.26 16.54
N ASP A 47 -4.24 -16.01 17.84
CA ASP A 47 -5.23 -15.47 18.77
C ASP A 47 -5.61 -14.04 18.44
N ILE A 48 -4.63 -13.25 17.94
CA ILE A 48 -4.77 -11.85 17.54
C ILE A 48 -4.04 -11.63 16.22
N THR A 49 -4.62 -10.82 15.31
CA THR A 49 -3.93 -10.33 14.12
C THR A 49 -3.82 -8.81 14.20
N ILE A 50 -2.64 -8.26 13.96
CA ILE A 50 -2.36 -6.82 14.01
C ILE A 50 -1.83 -6.37 12.65
N GLY A 51 -2.28 -5.21 12.19
CA GLY A 51 -1.80 -4.60 10.96
C GLY A 51 -2.11 -3.10 10.88
N ASP A 52 -1.65 -2.43 9.83
CA ASP A 52 -2.04 -1.05 9.56
C ASP A 52 -3.54 -0.99 9.20
N PHE A 53 -4.28 -0.03 9.73
CA PHE A 53 -5.69 0.14 9.38
C PHE A 53 -5.85 0.97 8.11
N TRP A 54 -5.68 0.34 6.95
CA TRP A 54 -5.88 1.01 5.67
C TRP A 54 -7.36 1.33 5.44
N GLY A 55 -7.62 2.61 5.20
CA GLY A 55 -8.98 3.07 4.88
C GLY A 55 -9.86 3.45 6.06
N ILE A 56 -9.34 3.42 7.29
CA ILE A 56 -10.09 3.92 8.46
C ILE A 56 -10.64 5.33 8.23
N GLY A 57 -11.87 5.57 8.66
CA GLY A 57 -12.55 6.86 8.52
C GLY A 57 -13.15 7.12 7.13
N LYS A 58 -13.09 6.17 6.20
CA LYS A 58 -13.75 6.28 4.90
C LYS A 58 -15.24 5.95 4.97
N LYS A 59 -15.61 4.93 5.72
CA LYS A 59 -16.99 4.48 5.89
C LYS A 59 -17.66 5.20 7.06
N GLU A 60 -17.00 5.23 8.18
CA GLU A 60 -17.45 5.92 9.38
C GLU A 60 -16.39 6.92 9.86
N PRO A 61 -16.75 8.15 10.23
CA PRO A 61 -15.79 9.13 10.71
C PRO A 61 -14.94 8.60 11.85
N PHE A 62 -13.64 8.88 11.79
CA PHE A 62 -12.70 8.53 12.83
C PHE A 62 -11.71 9.68 13.04
N ALA A 63 -11.70 10.24 14.23
CA ALA A 63 -10.80 11.31 14.62
C ALA A 63 -9.73 10.77 15.57
N HIS A 64 -8.47 10.80 15.12
CA HIS A 64 -7.31 10.47 15.94
C HIS A 64 -6.15 11.43 15.63
N PRO A 65 -5.49 12.02 16.65
CA PRO A 65 -4.46 13.04 16.44
C PRO A 65 -3.27 12.57 15.59
N GLY A 66 -2.86 11.31 15.75
CA GLY A 66 -1.69 10.74 15.10
C GLY A 66 -1.92 10.22 13.68
N ARG A 67 -3.14 10.04 13.22
CA ARG A 67 -3.50 9.42 11.93
C ARG A 67 -2.82 8.08 11.62
N LYS A 68 -2.20 7.46 12.59
CA LYS A 68 -1.57 6.14 12.51
C LYS A 68 -2.32 5.24 13.47
N VAL A 69 -3.09 4.32 12.91
CA VAL A 69 -3.96 3.43 13.65
C VAL A 69 -3.70 2.01 13.17
N SER A 70 -3.54 1.12 14.12
CA SER A 70 -3.48 -0.32 13.83
C SER A 70 -4.89 -0.91 13.87
N VAL A 71 -5.16 -1.82 12.95
CA VAL A 71 -6.28 -2.74 13.08
C VAL A 71 -5.86 -3.92 13.93
N VAL A 72 -6.72 -4.33 14.84
CA VAL A 72 -6.56 -5.55 15.65
C VAL A 72 -7.79 -6.39 15.45
N THR A 73 -7.63 -7.61 14.89
CA THR A 73 -8.71 -8.60 14.88
C THR A 73 -8.47 -9.63 15.96
N VAL A 74 -9.49 -9.91 16.73
CA VAL A 74 -9.47 -10.92 17.80
C VAL A 74 -10.08 -12.20 17.25
N ASN A 75 -9.30 -13.26 17.24
CA ASN A 75 -9.67 -14.50 16.55
C ASN A 75 -10.08 -15.63 17.52
N THR A 76 -9.73 -15.51 18.82
CA THR A 76 -10.04 -16.51 19.84
C THR A 76 -10.40 -15.85 21.16
N GLN A 77 -11.03 -16.62 22.07
CA GLN A 77 -11.32 -16.20 23.44
C GLN A 77 -10.04 -15.79 24.19
N LYS A 78 -8.94 -16.52 24.00
CA LYS A 78 -7.65 -16.20 24.60
C LYS A 78 -7.12 -14.84 24.11
N GLY A 79 -7.32 -14.50 22.85
CA GLY A 79 -6.99 -13.19 22.30
C GLY A 79 -7.79 -12.07 22.96
N MET A 80 -9.08 -12.28 23.22
CA MET A 80 -9.95 -11.34 23.93
C MET A 80 -9.48 -11.13 25.38
N GLU A 81 -9.18 -12.20 26.09
CA GLU A 81 -8.65 -12.14 27.47
C GLU A 81 -7.30 -11.41 27.55
N LEU A 82 -6.45 -11.57 26.53
CA LEU A 82 -5.18 -10.85 26.46
C LEU A 82 -5.41 -9.35 26.29
N LEU A 83 -6.27 -8.94 25.36
CA LEU A 83 -6.56 -7.52 25.14
C LEU A 83 -7.25 -6.87 26.31
N SER A 84 -8.14 -7.58 27.02
CA SER A 84 -8.83 -7.04 28.20
C SER A 84 -7.89 -6.70 29.38
N LYS A 85 -6.67 -7.23 29.37
CA LYS A 85 -5.62 -6.93 30.36
C LYS A 85 -4.67 -5.80 29.92
N CYS A 86 -4.90 -5.19 28.75
CA CYS A 86 -4.04 -4.15 28.21
C CYS A 86 -4.60 -2.75 28.47
N ASP A 87 -4.57 -2.28 29.71
CA ASP A 87 -5.14 -1.00 30.15
C ASP A 87 -4.50 0.24 29.49
N SER A 88 -3.27 0.10 28.96
CA SER A 88 -2.54 1.19 28.31
C SER A 88 -2.92 1.41 26.84
N LEU A 89 -3.74 0.55 26.24
CA LEU A 89 -4.16 0.66 24.85
C LEU A 89 -5.47 1.46 24.75
N MET A 90 -5.47 2.47 23.91
CA MET A 90 -6.69 3.13 23.49
C MET A 90 -7.29 2.33 22.33
N MET A 91 -8.38 1.64 22.55
CA MET A 91 -9.06 0.80 21.57
C MET A 91 -10.47 1.34 21.29
N VAL A 92 -10.86 1.30 20.03
CA VAL A 92 -12.21 1.63 19.57
C VAL A 92 -12.69 0.49 18.69
N GLU A 93 -13.82 -0.08 19.04
CA GLU A 93 -14.44 -1.15 18.26
C GLU A 93 -14.90 -0.62 16.89
N ARG A 94 -14.61 -1.40 15.85
CA ARG A 94 -14.99 -1.10 14.47
C ARG A 94 -15.53 -2.36 13.81
N SER A 95 -16.33 -2.20 12.76
CA SER A 95 -16.86 -3.34 12.03
C SER A 95 -15.77 -4.09 11.27
N TYR A 96 -15.86 -5.40 11.21
CA TYR A 96 -14.95 -6.25 10.43
C TYR A 96 -14.95 -5.85 8.94
N GLU A 97 -16.11 -5.44 8.43
CA GLU A 97 -16.25 -4.97 7.04
C GLU A 97 -15.41 -3.72 6.79
N GLU A 98 -15.39 -2.74 7.70
CA GLU A 98 -14.53 -1.56 7.58
C GLU A 98 -13.06 -1.94 7.62
N ALA A 99 -12.66 -2.83 8.53
CA ALA A 99 -11.30 -3.31 8.68
C ALA A 99 -10.79 -4.02 7.41
N THR A 100 -11.63 -4.82 6.76
CA THR A 100 -11.25 -5.61 5.58
C THR A 100 -11.27 -4.82 4.28
N GLN A 101 -11.98 -3.70 4.21
CA GLN A 101 -12.10 -2.90 3.00
C GLN A 101 -10.75 -2.41 2.46
N GLY A 102 -9.85 -1.99 3.35
CA GLY A 102 -8.49 -1.54 3.00
C GLY A 102 -7.41 -2.60 3.23
N ASN A 103 -7.75 -3.73 3.85
CA ASN A 103 -6.84 -4.78 4.28
C ASN A 103 -7.27 -6.12 3.65
N THR A 104 -7.12 -6.21 2.33
CA THR A 104 -7.63 -7.35 1.55
C THR A 104 -7.05 -8.70 1.98
N GLN A 105 -5.82 -8.72 2.53
CA GLN A 105 -5.17 -9.93 3.07
C GLN A 105 -5.88 -10.50 4.31
N LEU A 106 -6.82 -9.78 4.90
CA LEU A 106 -7.73 -10.34 5.90
C LEU A 106 -8.78 -11.29 5.30
N ARG A 107 -8.97 -11.27 3.96
CA ARG A 107 -9.98 -12.07 3.25
C ARG A 107 -9.42 -13.03 2.22
N HIS A 108 -8.37 -12.64 1.49
CA HIS A 108 -7.81 -13.44 0.41
C HIS A 108 -6.32 -13.15 0.18
N PRO A 109 -5.59 -14.07 -0.43
CA PRO A 109 -4.21 -13.87 -0.88
C PRO A 109 -4.04 -12.68 -1.83
N SER A 110 -2.79 -12.29 -2.04
CA SER A 110 -2.45 -11.29 -3.05
C SER A 110 -2.91 -11.71 -4.44
N VAL A 111 -3.37 -10.74 -5.23
CA VAL A 111 -3.73 -11.00 -6.62
C VAL A 111 -2.48 -10.87 -7.49
N ARG A 112 -2.29 -11.81 -8.41
CA ARG A 112 -1.18 -11.81 -9.35
C ARG A 112 -1.41 -10.72 -10.40
N HIS A 113 -0.42 -9.87 -10.63
CA HIS A 113 -0.49 -8.84 -11.67
C HIS A 113 -0.42 -9.46 -13.07
N GLU A 114 -1.25 -8.99 -14.00
CA GLU A 114 -1.35 -9.55 -15.36
C GLU A 114 -0.01 -9.54 -16.14
N LYS A 115 0.82 -8.52 -15.92
CA LYS A 115 2.13 -8.37 -16.59
C LYS A 115 3.29 -8.99 -15.80
N ARG A 116 3.02 -9.78 -14.75
CA ARG A 116 4.07 -10.35 -13.90
C ARG A 116 5.05 -11.23 -14.68
N GLU A 117 4.53 -12.11 -15.51
CA GLU A 117 5.38 -13.03 -16.28
C GLU A 117 6.29 -12.28 -17.25
N LEU A 118 5.73 -11.27 -17.95
CA LEU A 118 6.50 -10.37 -18.80
C LEU A 118 7.59 -9.64 -18.01
N PHE A 119 7.26 -9.13 -16.82
CA PHE A 119 8.22 -8.46 -15.95
C PHE A 119 9.42 -9.36 -15.64
N TRP A 120 9.17 -10.58 -15.19
CA TRP A 120 10.24 -11.50 -14.81
C TRP A 120 11.04 -12.03 -16.00
N GLN A 121 10.42 -12.17 -17.17
CA GLN A 121 11.10 -12.49 -18.41
C GLN A 121 12.09 -11.37 -18.78
N VAL A 122 11.61 -10.15 -18.92
CA VAL A 122 12.46 -8.99 -19.28
C VAL A 122 13.52 -8.74 -18.21
N TYR A 123 13.19 -8.94 -16.93
CA TYR A 123 14.16 -8.79 -15.85
C TYR A 123 15.36 -9.75 -16.00
N ARG A 124 15.11 -11.00 -16.40
CA ARG A 124 16.19 -11.98 -16.62
C ARG A 124 17.04 -11.65 -17.85
N ASP A 125 16.43 -11.14 -18.89
CA ASP A 125 17.06 -10.92 -20.18
C ASP A 125 17.77 -9.56 -20.27
N GLU A 126 17.18 -8.52 -19.70
CA GLU A 126 17.57 -7.12 -19.90
C GLU A 126 17.75 -6.33 -18.59
N GLY A 127 17.42 -6.91 -17.45
CA GLY A 127 17.54 -6.30 -16.14
C GLY A 127 16.34 -5.49 -15.68
N ILE A 128 16.42 -4.97 -14.45
CA ILE A 128 15.26 -4.39 -13.72
C ILE A 128 14.71 -3.12 -14.36
N GLU A 129 15.56 -2.30 -14.95
CA GLU A 129 15.14 -1.03 -15.57
C GLU A 129 14.24 -1.30 -16.76
N GLN A 130 14.65 -2.21 -17.65
CA GLN A 130 13.87 -2.61 -18.82
C GLN A 130 12.58 -3.32 -18.41
N ALA A 131 12.62 -4.16 -17.37
CA ALA A 131 11.41 -4.79 -16.85
C ALA A 131 10.34 -3.77 -16.43
N PHE A 132 10.73 -2.69 -15.76
CA PHE A 132 9.80 -1.59 -15.45
C PHE A 132 9.33 -0.85 -16.71
N ILE A 133 10.22 -0.56 -17.65
CA ILE A 133 9.90 0.14 -18.89
C ILE A 133 8.83 -0.63 -19.68
N HIS A 134 9.00 -1.93 -19.84
CA HIS A 134 8.10 -2.79 -20.61
C HIS A 134 6.74 -3.06 -19.92
N THR A 135 6.64 -2.84 -18.61
CA THR A 135 5.43 -3.21 -17.86
C THR A 135 4.63 -2.03 -17.33
N ILE A 136 5.16 -1.25 -16.40
CA ILE A 136 4.40 -0.25 -15.63
C ILE A 136 4.87 1.20 -15.86
N TYR A 137 5.93 1.42 -16.63
CA TYR A 137 6.53 2.74 -16.81
C TYR A 137 5.50 3.81 -17.21
N GLN A 138 4.65 3.51 -18.20
CA GLN A 138 3.68 4.48 -18.70
C GLN A 138 2.65 4.87 -17.64
N GLU A 139 2.18 3.91 -16.84
CA GLU A 139 1.17 4.14 -15.80
C GLU A 139 1.73 4.96 -14.64
N VAL A 140 2.91 4.57 -14.17
CA VAL A 140 3.62 5.26 -13.08
C VAL A 140 4.02 6.67 -13.50
N SER A 141 4.59 6.85 -14.70
CA SER A 141 4.98 8.14 -15.24
C SER A 141 3.78 9.06 -15.43
N ARG A 142 2.67 8.57 -15.99
CA ARG A 142 1.42 9.33 -16.13
C ARG A 142 0.91 9.80 -14.77
N THR A 143 0.91 8.90 -13.79
CA THR A 143 0.47 9.22 -12.41
C THR A 143 1.37 10.26 -11.77
N TYR A 144 2.68 10.15 -11.94
CA TYR A 144 3.66 11.12 -11.46
C TYR A 144 3.41 12.51 -12.04
N TRP A 145 3.32 12.63 -13.36
CA TRP A 145 3.10 13.91 -14.03
C TRP A 145 1.75 14.53 -13.68
N LYS A 146 0.66 13.73 -13.67
CA LYS A 146 -0.66 14.18 -13.24
C LYS A 146 -0.63 14.79 -11.82
N ASN A 147 0.05 14.13 -10.90
CA ASN A 147 0.16 14.61 -9.54
C ASN A 147 1.11 15.80 -9.40
N THR A 148 2.15 15.87 -10.20
CA THR A 148 3.09 16.99 -10.23
C THR A 148 2.39 18.26 -10.72
N VAL A 149 1.63 18.17 -11.79
CA VAL A 149 0.83 19.31 -12.30
C VAL A 149 -0.20 19.78 -11.25
N LYS A 150 -0.90 18.84 -10.59
CA LYS A 150 -1.85 19.19 -9.53
C LYS A 150 -1.21 19.87 -8.30
N ARG A 151 0.07 19.63 -8.06
CA ARG A 151 0.83 20.22 -6.94
C ARG A 151 1.52 21.52 -7.33
N ALA A 152 1.66 21.80 -8.62
CA ALA A 152 2.26 23.03 -9.10
C ALA A 152 1.40 24.24 -8.68
N PRO A 153 2.00 25.34 -8.24
CA PRO A 153 1.26 26.57 -8.00
C PRO A 153 0.49 26.99 -9.26
N LYS A 154 -0.77 27.39 -9.10
CA LYS A 154 -1.65 27.74 -10.23
C LYS A 154 -1.03 28.77 -11.19
N GLU A 155 -0.22 29.66 -10.66
CA GLU A 155 0.54 30.68 -11.42
C GLU A 155 1.58 30.06 -12.38
N LEU A 156 2.28 29.01 -11.94
CA LEU A 156 3.24 28.29 -12.79
C LEU A 156 2.56 27.53 -13.92
N VAL A 157 1.41 26.93 -13.62
CA VAL A 157 0.60 26.21 -14.62
C VAL A 157 0.08 27.17 -15.69
N LYS A 158 -0.42 28.34 -15.30
CA LYS A 158 -0.86 29.39 -16.24
C LYS A 158 0.25 29.87 -17.16
N ARG A 159 1.49 30.04 -16.64
CA ARG A 159 2.66 30.43 -17.46
C ARG A 159 3.08 29.37 -18.48
N LEU A 160 2.88 28.09 -18.17
CA LEU A 160 3.22 27.00 -19.08
C LEU A 160 2.16 26.79 -20.17
N ILE A 161 0.88 27.00 -19.85
CA ILE A 161 -0.24 26.86 -20.80
C ILE A 161 -0.44 28.12 -21.65
N GLY A 162 -0.13 29.31 -21.12
CA GLY A 162 -0.30 30.58 -21.79
C GLY A 162 0.84 30.98 -22.77
N ARG A 163 1.78 30.07 -23.04
CA ARG A 163 2.87 30.28 -24.03
C ARG A 163 2.64 29.48 -25.33
N ARG A 164 1.41 29.46 -25.80
CA ARG A 164 1.07 29.06 -27.17
C ARG A 164 0.54 30.27 -27.91
#